data_39c305dd728741b1653c454215cbee5a
#
_entry.id   39c305dd728741b1653c454215cbee5a
#
_cell.length_a   1.000
_cell.length_b   1.000
_cell.length_c   1.000
_cell.angle_alpha   90.00
_cell.angle_beta   90.00
_cell.angle_gamma   90.00
#
_symmetry.space_group_name_H-M   'P 1'
#
loop_
_entity.id
_entity.type
_entity.pdbx_description
1 polymer ?
#
loop_
_entity_poly.entity_id
_entity_poly.type
_entity_poly.pdbx_seq_one_letter_code
_entity_poly.pdbx_strand_id
1 'polypeptide(L)'
;MADAHSASPELAAFRDAFPILQAGDMDRLARFYVEAFGFEMGYRFPPDGAIEYVFLKLAPLGIGIAREADGMPPARQPAAFELWIYADDADAAVDRVIAAGATLLEPASDQPWGERVALVGDPEGNRIRIGAVLSPDRG
;
A
#
# COMPACT_ATOMS: atom_id res chain seq x y z
N MET A 1 -19.75 19.94 10.98
CA MET A 1 -19.70 20.00 10.26
C MET A 1 -19.75 19.89 9.44
N ALA A 2 -19.75 19.89 9.28
CA ALA A 2 -19.81 19.75 8.45
C ALA A 2 -19.70 20.36 7.62
N ASP A 3 -19.25 20.99 7.42
CA ASP A 3 -19.31 21.53 6.56
C ASP A 3 -18.49 22.01 5.80
N ALA A 4 -17.45 21.96 5.85
CA ALA A 4 -16.65 22.61 4.94
C ALA A 4 -16.96 22.22 3.55
N HIS A 5 -16.90 21.01 3.24
CA HIS A 5 -17.20 20.59 1.92
C HIS A 5 -18.68 20.57 1.64
N SER A 6 -19.45 20.87 2.62
CA SER A 6 -20.88 20.96 2.39
C SER A 6 -21.26 22.23 1.67
N ALA A 7 -20.28 23.10 1.39
CA ALA A 7 -20.55 24.27 0.63
C ALA A 7 -21.01 23.96 -0.79
N SER A 8 -20.58 22.85 -1.36
CA SER A 8 -20.94 22.46 -2.71
C SER A 8 -21.63 21.11 -2.69
N PRO A 9 -22.92 21.06 -3.03
CA PRO A 9 -23.62 19.77 -3.02
C PRO A 9 -22.96 18.72 -3.91
N GLU A 10 -22.42 19.14 -5.05
CA GLU A 10 -21.77 18.20 -5.96
C GLU A 10 -20.54 17.57 -5.33
N LEU A 11 -19.76 18.37 -4.61
CA LEU A 11 -18.54 17.88 -3.99
C LEU A 11 -18.82 17.14 -2.68
N ALA A 12 -19.93 17.48 -2.03
CA ALA A 12 -20.27 16.87 -0.77
C ALA A 12 -20.68 15.39 -0.91
N ALA A 13 -20.90 14.94 -2.15
CA ALA A 13 -21.32 13.56 -2.37
C ALA A 13 -20.21 12.55 -2.12
N PHE A 14 -18.97 12.98 -2.12
CA PHE A 14 -17.83 12.07 -1.98
C PHE A 14 -17.07 12.36 -0.70
N ARG A 15 -16.53 11.34 -0.09
CA ARG A 15 -15.93 11.51 1.22
C ARG A 15 -14.55 10.88 1.30
N ASP A 16 -14.48 9.60 1.45
CA ASP A 16 -13.22 8.91 1.64
C ASP A 16 -12.98 7.94 0.50
N ALA A 17 -11.71 7.71 0.20
CA ALA A 17 -11.36 6.76 -0.83
C ALA A 17 -10.12 5.99 -0.41
N PHE A 18 -10.09 4.72 -0.74
CA PHE A 18 -8.92 3.90 -0.47
C PHE A 18 -8.91 2.72 -1.43
N PRO A 19 -7.71 2.18 -1.74
CA PRO A 19 -7.63 1.02 -2.61
C PRO A 19 -7.96 -0.27 -1.86
N ILE A 20 -8.45 -1.25 -2.58
CA ILE A 20 -8.64 -2.60 -2.06
C ILE A 20 -7.80 -3.54 -2.91
N LEU A 21 -6.90 -4.28 -2.27
CA LEU A 21 -6.09 -5.30 -2.91
C LEU A 21 -6.79 -6.64 -2.77
N GLN A 22 -6.74 -7.44 -3.81
CA GLN A 22 -7.30 -8.78 -3.74
C GLN A 22 -6.20 -9.78 -3.43
N ALA A 23 -6.51 -10.78 -2.61
CA ALA A 23 -5.51 -11.72 -2.14
C ALA A 23 -6.03 -13.14 -2.19
N GLY A 24 -5.20 -14.05 -2.67
CA GLY A 24 -5.43 -15.46 -2.52
C GLY A 24 -5.07 -15.94 -1.12
N ASP A 25 -4.03 -15.35 -0.54
CA ASP A 25 -3.57 -15.68 0.82
C ASP A 25 -3.68 -14.44 1.68
N MET A 26 -4.82 -14.32 2.36
CA MET A 26 -5.15 -13.13 3.16
C MET A 26 -4.16 -12.90 4.29
N ASP A 27 -3.84 -13.97 5.04
CA ASP A 27 -2.97 -13.83 6.19
C ASP A 27 -1.58 -13.37 5.78
N ARG A 28 -1.08 -13.95 4.70
CA ARG A 28 0.26 -13.62 4.24
C ARG A 28 0.35 -12.17 3.77
N LEU A 29 -0.64 -11.72 3.00
CA LEU A 29 -0.59 -10.36 2.48
C LEU A 29 -0.78 -9.33 3.59
N ALA A 30 -1.73 -9.56 4.48
CA ALA A 30 -1.95 -8.63 5.60
C ALA A 30 -0.70 -8.55 6.48
N ARG A 31 -0.12 -9.72 6.81
CA ARG A 31 1.08 -9.74 7.63
C ARG A 31 2.23 -9.01 6.96
N PHE A 32 2.35 -9.16 5.64
CA PHE A 32 3.40 -8.46 4.91
C PHE A 32 3.31 -6.94 5.14
N TYR A 33 2.11 -6.36 4.96
CA TYR A 33 1.98 -4.91 5.11
C TYR A 33 2.21 -4.45 6.54
N VAL A 34 1.80 -5.25 7.51
CA VAL A 34 2.05 -4.90 8.92
C VAL A 34 3.55 -4.96 9.21
N GLU A 35 4.23 -6.02 8.79
CA GLU A 35 5.64 -6.22 9.15
C GLU A 35 6.57 -5.36 8.32
N ALA A 36 6.28 -5.21 7.03
CA ALA A 36 7.18 -4.48 6.14
C ALA A 36 7.07 -2.98 6.34
N PHE A 37 5.85 -2.46 6.47
CA PHE A 37 5.62 -1.02 6.45
C PHE A 37 5.04 -0.46 7.74
N GLY A 38 4.67 -1.31 8.67
CA GLY A 38 4.11 -0.83 9.92
C GLY A 38 2.64 -0.43 9.85
N PHE A 39 1.92 -0.97 8.87
CA PHE A 39 0.47 -0.74 8.86
C PHE A 39 -0.15 -1.33 10.12
N GLU A 40 -1.24 -0.72 10.55
CA GLU A 40 -1.98 -1.17 11.73
C GLU A 40 -3.33 -1.71 11.31
N MET A 41 -3.76 -2.80 11.95
CA MET A 41 -5.08 -3.37 11.71
C MET A 41 -6.15 -2.41 12.16
N GLY A 42 -7.00 -1.98 11.22
CA GLY A 42 -8.09 -1.08 11.55
C GLY A 42 -9.44 -1.77 11.64
N TYR A 43 -9.62 -2.85 10.89
CA TYR A 43 -10.91 -3.54 10.85
C TYR A 43 -10.69 -4.93 10.28
N ARG A 44 -11.51 -5.85 10.72
CA ARG A 44 -11.43 -7.21 10.25
C ARG A 44 -12.85 -7.79 10.13
N PHE A 45 -13.11 -8.52 9.05
CA PHE A 45 -14.39 -9.20 8.88
C PHE A 45 -14.16 -10.61 8.33
N PRO A 46 -14.82 -11.65 8.82
CA PRO A 46 -15.64 -11.64 10.04
C PRO A 46 -14.74 -11.46 11.27
N PRO A 47 -15.35 -11.13 12.43
CA PRO A 47 -14.54 -10.94 13.65
C PRO A 47 -13.77 -12.19 14.07
N ASP A 48 -14.32 -13.36 13.77
CA ASP A 48 -13.70 -14.64 14.12
C ASP A 48 -13.61 -15.50 12.89
N GLY A 49 -12.67 -16.45 12.92
CA GLY A 49 -12.52 -17.40 11.85
C GLY A 49 -11.71 -16.87 10.70
N ALA A 50 -11.89 -17.48 9.54
CA ALA A 50 -11.11 -17.13 8.36
C ALA A 50 -11.45 -15.72 7.90
N ILE A 51 -10.42 -14.95 7.62
CA ILE A 51 -10.57 -13.56 7.24
C ILE A 51 -11.06 -13.46 5.80
N GLU A 52 -12.09 -12.63 5.58
CA GLU A 52 -12.59 -12.31 4.25
C GLU A 52 -12.16 -10.93 3.80
N TYR A 53 -11.96 -10.02 4.77
CA TYR A 53 -11.58 -8.65 4.49
C TYR A 53 -10.87 -8.05 5.69
N VAL A 54 -9.85 -7.28 5.44
CA VAL A 54 -9.21 -6.46 6.47
C VAL A 54 -8.98 -5.07 5.92
N PHE A 55 -8.96 -4.10 6.82
CA PHE A 55 -8.59 -2.74 6.51
C PHE A 55 -7.38 -2.38 7.36
N LEU A 56 -6.32 -1.96 6.70
CA LEU A 56 -5.05 -1.61 7.34
C LEU A 56 -4.79 -0.13 7.17
N LYS A 57 -4.19 0.49 8.18
CA LYS A 57 -3.96 1.93 8.19
C LYS A 57 -2.49 2.27 8.30
N LEU A 58 -2.08 3.22 7.48
CA LEU A 58 -0.80 3.92 7.61
C LEU A 58 -1.11 5.35 7.22
N ALA A 59 -1.25 6.22 8.23
CA ALA A 59 -1.77 7.56 8.01
C ALA A 59 -1.00 8.31 6.93
N PRO A 60 -1.67 9.08 6.09
CA PRO A 60 -3.12 9.33 6.13
C PRO A 60 -3.95 8.32 5.34
N LEU A 61 -3.34 7.27 4.86
CA LEU A 61 -3.98 6.32 3.96
C LEU A 61 -4.37 5.04 4.66
N GLY A 62 -5.37 4.38 4.10
CA GLY A 62 -5.67 3.02 4.44
C GLY A 62 -5.74 2.17 3.19
N ILE A 63 -5.54 0.88 3.33
CA ILE A 63 -5.77 -0.07 2.25
C ILE A 63 -6.65 -1.20 2.76
N GLY A 64 -7.56 -1.66 1.90
CA GLY A 64 -8.32 -2.85 2.18
C GLY A 64 -7.66 -4.05 1.52
N ILE A 65 -7.80 -5.22 2.11
CA ILE A 65 -7.39 -6.47 1.50
C ILE A 65 -8.61 -7.39 1.55
N ALA A 66 -9.04 -7.86 0.40
CA ALA A 66 -10.22 -8.71 0.28
C ALA A 66 -9.83 -10.02 -0.38
N ARG A 67 -10.49 -11.10 0.05
CA ARG A 67 -10.26 -12.40 -0.55
C ARG A 67 -10.73 -12.41 -1.98
N GLU A 68 -9.95 -13.00 -2.87
CA GLU A 68 -10.38 -13.18 -4.26
C GLU A 68 -11.66 -14.00 -4.30
N ALA A 69 -12.61 -13.55 -5.10
CA ALA A 69 -13.84 -14.28 -5.26
C ALA A 69 -13.62 -15.50 -6.13
N ASP A 70 -14.27 -16.62 -5.76
CA ASP A 70 -14.20 -17.83 -6.56
C ASP A 70 -14.71 -17.56 -7.97
N GLY A 71 -14.00 -18.10 -8.94
CA GLY A 71 -14.40 -17.95 -10.34
C GLY A 71 -14.00 -16.64 -10.98
N MET A 72 -13.42 -15.73 -10.22
CA MET A 72 -12.91 -14.48 -10.78
C MET A 72 -11.49 -14.68 -11.23
N PRO A 73 -11.10 -14.13 -12.39
CA PRO A 73 -9.70 -14.21 -12.78
C PRO A 73 -8.85 -13.38 -11.82
N PRO A 74 -7.63 -13.82 -11.55
CA PRO A 74 -6.74 -13.05 -10.69
C PRO A 74 -6.46 -11.69 -11.31
N ALA A 75 -6.39 -10.68 -10.47
CA ALA A 75 -6.10 -9.32 -10.91
C ALA A 75 -4.60 -9.08 -10.97
N ARG A 76 -3.86 -10.01 -11.57
CA ARG A 76 -2.40 -9.92 -11.65
C ARG A 76 -1.96 -9.32 -12.95
N GLN A 77 -2.53 -8.21 -13.28
CA GLN A 77 -2.16 -7.53 -14.50
C GLN A 77 -0.97 -6.63 -14.25
N PRO A 78 -0.20 -6.31 -15.29
CA PRO A 78 0.71 -5.19 -15.18
C PRO A 78 -0.12 -4.03 -14.75
N ALA A 79 0.08 -3.62 -13.54
CA ALA A 79 -0.87 -2.76 -12.91
C ALA A 79 -0.80 -1.36 -13.44
N ALA A 80 -1.97 -0.79 -13.69
CA ALA A 80 -2.09 0.63 -13.86
C ALA A 80 -1.97 1.35 -12.52
N PHE A 81 -2.03 0.60 -11.43
CA PHE A 81 -1.94 1.11 -10.07
C PHE A 81 -0.63 0.75 -9.43
N GLU A 82 -0.09 1.68 -8.66
CA GLU A 82 1.03 1.43 -7.76
C GLU A 82 0.73 2.10 -6.44
N LEU A 83 1.15 1.47 -5.36
CA LEU A 83 1.17 2.16 -4.08
C LEU A 83 2.48 2.93 -4.00
N TRP A 84 2.43 4.13 -3.41
CA TRP A 84 3.63 4.90 -3.14
C TRP A 84 3.74 5.08 -1.64
N ILE A 85 4.84 4.61 -1.08
CA ILE A 85 5.07 4.69 0.36
C ILE A 85 6.38 5.41 0.60
N TYR A 86 6.37 6.46 1.41
CA TYR A 86 7.57 7.19 1.73
C TYR A 86 8.31 6.58 2.90
N ALA A 87 9.62 6.60 2.84
CA ALA A 87 10.50 6.16 3.90
C ALA A 87 11.55 7.25 4.14
N ASP A 88 12.18 7.21 5.29
CA ASP A 88 13.27 8.14 5.56
C ASP A 88 14.53 7.76 4.79
N ASP A 89 14.74 6.48 4.59
CA ASP A 89 15.93 5.94 3.92
C ASP A 89 15.47 4.84 2.97
N ALA A 90 15.56 5.10 1.66
CA ALA A 90 15.04 4.16 0.67
C ALA A 90 15.78 2.83 0.69
N ASP A 91 17.09 2.84 0.83
CA ASP A 91 17.85 1.59 0.81
C ASP A 91 17.56 0.73 2.02
N ALA A 92 17.48 1.34 3.20
CA ALA A 92 17.13 0.60 4.41
C ALA A 92 15.71 0.05 4.33
N ALA A 93 14.79 0.82 3.74
CA ALA A 93 13.42 0.37 3.58
C ALA A 93 13.35 -0.82 2.63
N VAL A 94 14.11 -0.78 1.53
CA VAL A 94 14.14 -1.91 0.59
C VAL A 94 14.63 -3.17 1.30
N ASP A 95 15.70 -3.08 2.07
CA ASP A 95 16.20 -4.25 2.81
C ASP A 95 15.13 -4.81 3.73
N ARG A 96 14.42 -3.94 4.42
CA ARG A 96 13.38 -4.36 5.35
C ARG A 96 12.22 -5.06 4.65
N VAL A 97 11.75 -4.50 3.54
CA VAL A 97 10.57 -5.09 2.88
C VAL A 97 10.94 -6.40 2.18
N ILE A 98 12.15 -6.52 1.67
CA ILE A 98 12.60 -7.78 1.09
C ILE A 98 12.68 -8.84 2.18
N ALA A 99 13.18 -8.50 3.35
CA ALA A 99 13.22 -9.45 4.47
C ALA A 99 11.81 -9.88 4.88
N ALA A 100 10.81 -9.05 4.67
CA ALA A 100 9.42 -9.37 5.01
C ALA A 100 8.69 -10.11 3.89
N GLY A 101 9.31 -10.28 2.72
CA GLY A 101 8.71 -11.08 1.66
C GLY A 101 8.50 -10.38 0.33
N ALA A 102 8.96 -9.15 0.17
CA ALA A 102 8.83 -8.44 -1.10
C ALA A 102 9.87 -8.92 -2.09
N THR A 103 9.57 -8.70 -3.37
CA THR A 103 10.50 -8.96 -4.46
C THR A 103 11.01 -7.63 -4.97
N LEU A 104 12.33 -7.51 -5.15
CA LEU A 104 12.89 -6.28 -5.71
C LEU A 104 12.67 -6.28 -7.22
N LEU A 105 12.00 -5.24 -7.73
CA LEU A 105 11.75 -5.09 -9.16
C LEU A 105 12.68 -4.07 -9.79
N GLU A 106 12.93 -2.95 -9.11
CA GLU A 106 13.91 -1.95 -9.54
C GLU A 106 14.66 -1.46 -8.32
N PRO A 107 16.00 -1.53 -8.33
CA PRO A 107 16.74 -1.05 -7.18
C PRO A 107 16.58 0.45 -6.98
N ALA A 108 16.83 0.90 -5.76
CA ALA A 108 16.71 2.31 -5.45
C ALA A 108 17.69 3.12 -6.26
N SER A 109 17.24 4.22 -6.81
CA SER A 109 18.10 5.15 -7.55
C SER A 109 17.58 6.57 -7.40
N ASP A 110 18.49 7.51 -7.54
CA ASP A 110 18.14 8.92 -7.40
C ASP A 110 17.42 9.41 -8.66
N GLN A 111 16.35 10.13 -8.44
CA GLN A 111 15.51 10.62 -9.52
C GLN A 111 15.73 12.12 -9.73
N PRO A 112 15.49 12.60 -10.94
CA PRO A 112 15.76 14.02 -11.23
C PRO A 112 14.92 15.01 -10.42
N TRP A 113 13.81 14.55 -9.85
CA TRP A 113 12.97 15.45 -9.07
C TRP A 113 13.34 15.50 -7.59
N GLY A 114 14.44 14.85 -7.18
CA GLY A 114 14.93 15.00 -5.81
C GLY A 114 14.53 13.90 -4.85
N GLU A 115 14.21 12.74 -5.35
CA GLU A 115 13.87 11.60 -4.51
C GLU A 115 14.66 10.38 -4.94
N ARG A 116 14.92 9.50 -3.99
CA ARG A 116 15.50 8.18 -4.28
C ARG A 116 14.37 7.17 -4.23
N VAL A 117 14.18 6.41 -5.30
CA VAL A 117 12.99 5.58 -5.47
C VAL A 117 13.36 4.17 -5.88
N ALA A 118 12.72 3.20 -5.26
CA ALA A 118 12.81 1.79 -5.62
C ALA A 118 11.43 1.27 -5.98
N LEU A 119 11.39 0.14 -6.67
CA LEU A 119 10.14 -0.53 -6.96
C LEU A 119 10.22 -1.96 -6.45
N VAL A 120 9.24 -2.36 -5.66
CA VAL A 120 9.16 -3.72 -5.15
C VAL A 120 7.78 -4.29 -5.45
N GLY A 121 7.68 -5.62 -5.40
CA GLY A 121 6.41 -6.32 -5.49
C GLY A 121 6.07 -6.94 -4.16
N ASP A 122 4.80 -6.86 -3.78
CA ASP A 122 4.36 -7.52 -2.56
C ASP A 122 4.16 -9.03 -2.85
N PRO A 123 3.85 -9.85 -1.83
CA PRO A 123 3.71 -11.29 -2.05
C PRO A 123 2.64 -11.69 -3.07
N GLU A 124 1.71 -10.82 -3.37
CA GLU A 124 0.69 -11.10 -4.39
C GLU A 124 1.00 -10.44 -5.73
N GLY A 125 2.13 -9.77 -5.82
CA GLY A 125 2.56 -9.14 -7.07
C GLY A 125 2.13 -7.71 -7.26
N ASN A 126 1.55 -7.07 -6.23
CA ASN A 126 1.20 -5.66 -6.34
C ASN A 126 2.46 -4.79 -6.28
N ARG A 127 2.47 -3.74 -7.08
CA ARG A 127 3.65 -2.89 -7.21
C ARG A 127 3.63 -1.80 -6.16
N ILE A 128 4.78 -1.61 -5.52
CA ILE A 128 4.94 -0.61 -4.47
C ILE A 128 6.20 0.18 -4.77
N ARG A 129 6.06 1.50 -4.90
CA ARG A 129 7.21 2.39 -4.97
C ARG A 129 7.58 2.84 -3.57
N ILE A 130 8.85 2.75 -3.26
CA ILE A 130 9.38 3.25 -1.99
C ILE A 130 10.21 4.47 -2.31
N GLY A 131 9.78 5.63 -1.80
CA GLY A 131 10.44 6.88 -2.08
C GLY A 131 11.00 7.51 -0.83
N ALA A 132 12.14 8.17 -0.96
CA ALA A 132 12.75 8.93 0.12
C ALA A 132 13.25 10.25 -0.45
N VAL A 133 12.91 11.34 0.22
CA VAL A 133 13.33 12.67 -0.20
C VAL A 133 14.83 12.78 -0.01
N LEU A 134 15.55 13.20 -1.04
CA LEU A 134 16.98 13.42 -0.92
C LEU A 134 17.25 14.66 -0.09
N SER A 135 18.25 14.58 0.76
CA SER A 135 18.63 15.73 1.55
C SER A 135 19.15 16.83 0.62
N PRO A 136 18.79 18.08 0.87
CA PRO A 136 19.37 19.19 0.07
C PRO A 136 20.90 19.19 0.08
N ASP A 137 21.49 18.68 1.16
CA ASP A 137 22.95 18.65 1.27
C ASP A 137 23.61 17.63 0.37
N ARG A 138 22.84 16.71 -0.15
CA ARG A 138 23.40 15.67 -1.00
C ARG A 138 23.56 16.14 -2.42
N GLY A 139 22.96 17.24 -2.70
CA GLY A 139 23.12 17.98 -3.91
C GLY A 139 22.99 17.24 -5.18
#